data_48b959a9219e824e9dcf545fd40d9354
#
_entry.id   48b959a9219e824e9dcf545fd40d9354
#
_cell.length_a   1.000
_cell.length_b   1.000
_cell.length_c   1.000
_cell.angle_alpha   90.00
_cell.angle_beta   90.00
_cell.angle_gamma   90.00
#
_symmetry.space_group_name_H-M   'P 1'
#
loop_
_entity.id
_entity.type
_entity.pdbx_description
1 polymer ?
#
loop_
_entity_poly.entity_id
_entity_poly.type
_entity_poly.pdbx_seq_one_letter_code
_entity_poly.pdbx_strand_id
1 'polypeptide(L)'
;MKIHNAQYKIDDSSILNYYEIGTAKNKLLLLHAQGTNSCSFDKVVTKLAKHYHVYMVDYYGHGKSSHNIEKYNLVSIGNDIIDFIENVICDSVVVLGHSSGGLIAAYIAAQSPKCTKLILEDPPFFSSWGERRYNTYNYKDLSSVCHNFLLQDTEKDFVYYYFKNQYCWNFFPDESREMVREKLSGFALKYRTKHPDKNLKVLFWPKKFLEGFNGLQYYDPRFGETFYNDSFNDSVDYNDLLSKIKCNTLFMKANTTIGENGLLQGALSDEDLQRVHSLIENMKIQRFDCGHGIHTEKAKQFVEAIVSI
;
A
#
# COMPACT_ATOMS: atom_id res chain seq x y z
N MET A 1 -21.40 -9.62 -9.87
CA MET A 1 -21.10 -8.32 -10.50
C MET A 1 -19.80 -8.49 -11.30
N LYS A 2 -19.71 -7.84 -12.48
CA LYS A 2 -18.52 -7.92 -13.33
C LYS A 2 -17.59 -6.76 -12.96
N ILE A 3 -16.27 -7.03 -12.86
CA ILE A 3 -15.25 -6.00 -12.71
C ILE A 3 -14.89 -5.51 -14.11
N HIS A 4 -14.88 -4.20 -14.30
CA HIS A 4 -14.43 -3.54 -15.51
C HIS A 4 -13.03 -2.98 -15.28
N ASN A 5 -12.13 -3.15 -16.24
CA ASN A 5 -10.80 -2.54 -16.24
C ASN A 5 -10.78 -1.44 -17.31
N ALA A 6 -10.27 -0.28 -16.93
CA ALA A 6 -10.10 0.85 -17.82
C ALA A 6 -8.83 1.63 -17.46
N GLN A 7 -8.49 2.59 -18.30
CA GLN A 7 -7.34 3.46 -18.14
C GLN A 7 -7.78 4.91 -18.25
N TYR A 8 -7.18 5.76 -17.41
CA TYR A 8 -7.35 7.19 -17.46
C TYR A 8 -6.01 7.85 -17.79
N LYS A 9 -5.98 8.62 -18.87
CA LYS A 9 -4.78 9.31 -19.34
C LYS A 9 -4.74 10.70 -18.68
N ILE A 10 -3.72 10.93 -17.87
CA ILE A 10 -3.41 12.24 -17.30
C ILE A 10 -2.65 13.09 -18.34
N ASP A 11 -1.58 12.52 -18.90
CA ASP A 11 -0.76 13.12 -19.96
C ASP A 11 -0.16 12.02 -20.85
N ASP A 12 0.74 12.37 -21.77
CA ASP A 12 1.34 11.40 -22.71
C ASP A 12 2.22 10.36 -22.04
N SER A 13 2.75 10.63 -20.87
CA SER A 13 3.66 9.77 -20.09
C SER A 13 3.00 9.14 -18.85
N SER A 14 1.78 9.57 -18.50
CA SER A 14 1.13 9.26 -17.22
C SER A 14 -0.28 8.73 -17.44
N ILE A 15 -0.44 7.43 -17.22
CA ILE A 15 -1.71 6.71 -17.34
C ILE A 15 -2.00 6.03 -16.01
N LEU A 16 -3.18 6.23 -15.44
CA LEU A 16 -3.71 5.50 -14.31
C LEU A 16 -4.58 4.35 -14.80
N ASN A 17 -4.25 3.12 -14.41
CA ASN A 17 -5.12 1.98 -14.60
C ASN A 17 -6.06 1.86 -13.43
N TYR A 18 -7.33 1.58 -13.70
CA TYR A 18 -8.30 1.37 -12.63
C TYR A 18 -9.27 0.24 -12.95
N TYR A 19 -9.89 -0.24 -11.91
CA TYR A 19 -10.97 -1.21 -11.98
C TYR A 19 -12.19 -0.62 -11.30
N GLU A 20 -13.38 -0.91 -11.86
CA GLU A 20 -14.64 -0.50 -11.26
C GLU A 20 -15.62 -1.67 -11.15
N ILE A 21 -16.44 -1.64 -10.11
CA ILE A 21 -17.47 -2.65 -9.85
C ILE A 21 -18.63 -2.06 -9.03
N GLY A 22 -19.83 -2.48 -9.36
CA GLY A 22 -21.07 -2.02 -8.71
C GLY A 22 -21.68 -0.83 -9.43
N THR A 23 -22.91 -0.45 -9.00
CA THR A 23 -23.69 0.64 -9.61
C THR A 23 -24.43 1.45 -8.54
N ALA A 24 -24.05 1.31 -7.26
CA ALA A 24 -24.65 2.06 -6.18
C ALA A 24 -24.40 3.57 -6.33
N LYS A 25 -25.28 4.39 -5.75
CA LYS A 25 -25.15 5.85 -5.79
C LYS A 25 -23.85 6.31 -5.12
N ASN A 26 -23.55 5.77 -3.94
CA ASN A 26 -22.36 6.16 -3.19
C ASN A 26 -21.09 5.60 -3.87
N LYS A 27 -20.06 6.44 -3.99
CA LYS A 27 -18.78 6.09 -4.60
C LYS A 27 -17.74 5.79 -3.54
N LEU A 28 -16.89 4.78 -3.81
CA LEU A 28 -15.78 4.39 -2.93
C LEU A 28 -14.51 4.21 -3.77
N LEU A 29 -13.48 4.96 -3.48
CA LEU A 29 -12.16 4.84 -4.08
C LEU A 29 -11.25 4.07 -3.14
N LEU A 30 -10.59 3.02 -3.63
CA LEU A 30 -9.64 2.20 -2.90
C LEU A 30 -8.23 2.41 -3.46
N LEU A 31 -7.29 2.72 -2.56
CA LEU A 31 -5.87 2.94 -2.85
C LEU A 31 -5.06 1.88 -2.09
N HIS A 32 -4.34 1.05 -2.83
CA HIS A 32 -3.58 -0.09 -2.30
C HIS A 32 -2.28 0.34 -1.60
N ALA A 33 -1.58 -0.61 -0.98
CA ALA A 33 -0.27 -0.39 -0.36
C ALA A 33 0.89 -0.48 -1.37
N GLN A 34 2.06 0.06 -0.99
CA GLN A 34 3.32 -0.10 -1.71
C GLN A 34 3.61 -1.59 -1.98
N GLY A 35 4.11 -1.90 -3.18
CA GLY A 35 4.45 -3.26 -3.58
C GLY A 35 3.24 -4.16 -3.88
N THR A 36 2.00 -3.65 -3.74
CA THR A 36 0.78 -4.36 -4.10
C THR A 36 0.09 -3.70 -5.32
N ASN A 37 -1.14 -4.03 -5.59
CA ASN A 37 -1.98 -3.39 -6.60
C ASN A 37 -3.46 -3.55 -6.25
N SER A 38 -4.35 -3.11 -7.12
CA SER A 38 -5.80 -3.18 -6.94
C SER A 38 -6.33 -4.56 -6.56
N CYS A 39 -5.69 -5.65 -7.00
CA CYS A 39 -6.09 -7.02 -6.66
C CYS A 39 -5.93 -7.35 -5.16
N SER A 40 -5.21 -6.52 -4.38
CA SER A 40 -5.14 -6.69 -2.92
C SER A 40 -6.52 -6.69 -2.26
N PHE A 41 -7.49 -5.97 -2.85
CA PHE A 41 -8.85 -5.86 -2.34
C PHE A 41 -9.81 -6.97 -2.80
N ASP A 42 -9.34 -8.00 -3.50
CA ASP A 42 -10.19 -9.08 -4.07
C ASP A 42 -11.07 -9.77 -3.02
N LYS A 43 -10.60 -9.91 -1.77
CA LYS A 43 -11.35 -10.54 -0.68
C LYS A 43 -12.55 -9.72 -0.19
N VAL A 44 -12.57 -8.41 -0.45
CA VAL A 44 -13.58 -7.48 0.09
C VAL A 44 -14.40 -6.76 -0.98
N VAL A 45 -13.86 -6.56 -2.18
CA VAL A 45 -14.44 -5.69 -3.20
C VAL A 45 -15.86 -6.09 -3.61
N THR A 46 -16.15 -7.39 -3.79
CA THR A 46 -17.50 -7.85 -4.16
C THR A 46 -18.55 -7.63 -3.06
N LYS A 47 -18.11 -7.56 -1.79
CA LYS A 47 -18.98 -7.24 -0.66
C LYS A 47 -19.21 -5.73 -0.58
N LEU A 48 -18.17 -4.94 -0.75
CA LEU A 48 -18.26 -3.47 -0.80
C LEU A 48 -19.13 -3.00 -1.96
N ALA A 49 -19.04 -3.66 -3.12
CA ALA A 49 -19.82 -3.34 -4.32
C ALA A 49 -21.34 -3.54 -4.18
N LYS A 50 -21.81 -4.15 -3.09
CA LYS A 50 -23.24 -4.19 -2.75
C LYS A 50 -23.76 -2.87 -2.18
N HIS A 51 -22.85 -2.02 -1.67
CA HIS A 51 -23.14 -0.76 -0.98
C HIS A 51 -22.61 0.46 -1.71
N TYR A 52 -21.55 0.26 -2.52
CA TYR A 52 -20.84 1.33 -3.23
C TYR A 52 -20.66 1.00 -4.72
N HIS A 53 -20.52 2.02 -5.54
CA HIS A 53 -19.80 1.90 -6.80
C HIS A 53 -18.33 2.05 -6.47
N VAL A 54 -17.57 0.96 -6.58
CA VAL A 54 -16.19 0.87 -6.10
C VAL A 54 -15.23 1.10 -7.27
N TYR A 55 -14.27 1.99 -7.08
CA TYR A 55 -13.12 2.22 -7.95
C TYR A 55 -11.85 1.79 -7.22
N MET A 56 -10.98 1.05 -7.90
CA MET A 56 -9.69 0.61 -7.39
C MET A 56 -8.62 1.11 -8.36
N VAL A 57 -7.75 2.00 -7.93
CA VAL A 57 -6.71 2.57 -8.79
C VAL A 57 -5.37 1.93 -8.49
N ASP A 58 -4.69 1.45 -9.55
CA ASP A 58 -3.26 1.21 -9.48
C ASP A 58 -2.57 2.57 -9.61
N TYR A 59 -1.91 3.08 -8.57
CA TYR A 59 -1.13 4.31 -8.74
C TYR A 59 0.24 4.01 -9.37
N TYR A 60 0.95 5.06 -9.81
CA TYR A 60 2.19 4.93 -10.59
C TYR A 60 3.21 3.97 -9.97
N GLY A 61 3.94 3.26 -10.84
CA GLY A 61 4.91 2.26 -10.43
C GLY A 61 4.30 0.93 -9.96
N HIS A 62 2.96 0.76 -10.09
CA HIS A 62 2.25 -0.44 -9.66
C HIS A 62 1.24 -0.90 -10.71
N GLY A 63 0.96 -2.21 -10.69
CA GLY A 63 -0.09 -2.82 -11.50
C GLY A 63 0.08 -2.55 -12.99
N LYS A 64 -0.94 -1.96 -13.60
CA LYS A 64 -0.94 -1.62 -15.03
C LYS A 64 -0.82 -0.12 -15.30
N SER A 65 -0.57 0.68 -14.26
CA SER A 65 -0.32 2.12 -14.41
C SER A 65 1.08 2.40 -14.92
N SER A 66 1.30 3.62 -15.39
CA SER A 66 2.61 4.04 -15.93
C SER A 66 3.72 3.95 -14.88
N HIS A 67 4.91 3.59 -15.34
CA HIS A 67 6.16 3.63 -14.57
C HIS A 67 6.89 4.97 -14.82
N ASN A 68 6.20 6.08 -14.53
CA ASN A 68 6.76 7.43 -14.66
C ASN A 68 7.40 7.86 -13.34
N ILE A 69 8.74 7.84 -13.28
CA ILE A 69 9.51 8.10 -12.06
C ILE A 69 9.33 9.54 -11.52
N GLU A 70 9.06 10.51 -12.39
CA GLU A 70 8.82 11.90 -11.99
C GLU A 70 7.54 12.06 -11.16
N LYS A 71 6.66 11.05 -11.22
CA LYS A 71 5.40 11.01 -10.50
C LYS A 71 5.47 10.22 -9.17
N TYR A 72 6.62 9.65 -8.79
CA TYR A 72 6.74 8.80 -7.60
C TYR A 72 6.88 9.61 -6.32
N ASN A 73 5.97 10.53 -6.09
CA ASN A 73 5.86 11.31 -4.85
C ASN A 73 4.41 11.55 -4.46
N LEU A 74 4.18 11.83 -3.18
CA LEU A 74 2.84 11.98 -2.60
C LEU A 74 2.01 13.06 -3.29
N VAL A 75 2.62 14.22 -3.58
CA VAL A 75 1.93 15.37 -4.17
C VAL A 75 1.47 15.08 -5.59
N SER A 76 2.37 14.55 -6.44
CA SER A 76 2.05 14.24 -7.84
C SER A 76 0.97 13.17 -7.95
N ILE A 77 1.10 12.06 -7.19
CA ILE A 77 0.11 10.98 -7.20
C ILE A 77 -1.22 11.50 -6.67
N GLY A 78 -1.21 12.25 -5.56
CA GLY A 78 -2.42 12.79 -4.94
C GLY A 78 -3.18 13.72 -5.89
N ASN A 79 -2.48 14.63 -6.57
CA ASN A 79 -3.07 15.54 -7.55
C ASN A 79 -3.67 14.80 -8.75
N ASP A 80 -2.97 13.81 -9.30
CA ASP A 80 -3.46 13.05 -10.45
C ASP A 80 -4.65 12.16 -10.08
N ILE A 81 -4.74 11.68 -8.84
CA ILE A 81 -5.94 10.97 -8.35
C ILE A 81 -7.09 11.95 -8.06
N ILE A 82 -6.83 13.18 -7.62
CA ILE A 82 -7.87 14.22 -7.53
C ILE A 82 -8.43 14.52 -8.92
N ASP A 83 -7.57 14.65 -9.93
CA ASP A 83 -7.99 14.82 -11.33
C ASP A 83 -8.83 13.63 -11.83
N PHE A 84 -8.45 12.40 -11.47
CA PHE A 84 -9.26 11.19 -11.73
C PHE A 84 -10.65 11.26 -11.04
N ILE A 85 -10.73 11.74 -9.81
CA ILE A 85 -12.02 11.92 -9.11
C ILE A 85 -12.89 12.95 -9.84
N GLU A 86 -12.29 14.05 -10.28
CA GLU A 86 -13.01 15.12 -10.97
C GLU A 86 -13.55 14.71 -12.35
N ASN A 87 -12.78 13.94 -13.12
CA ASN A 87 -13.05 13.68 -14.54
C ASN A 87 -13.59 12.26 -14.82
N VAL A 88 -13.37 11.29 -13.94
CA VAL A 88 -13.85 9.89 -14.12
C VAL A 88 -14.97 9.57 -13.15
N ILE A 89 -14.76 9.80 -11.84
CA ILE A 89 -15.81 9.54 -10.84
C ILE A 89 -16.92 10.60 -10.95
N CYS A 90 -16.57 11.86 -11.20
CA CYS A 90 -17.44 13.03 -11.40
C CYS A 90 -18.44 13.27 -10.25
N ASP A 91 -18.18 12.76 -9.04
CA ASP A 91 -19.09 12.79 -7.90
C ASP A 91 -18.31 12.90 -6.59
N SER A 92 -19.02 13.11 -5.48
CA SER A 92 -18.47 12.95 -4.13
C SER A 92 -18.11 11.50 -3.88
N VAL A 93 -17.01 11.28 -3.17
CA VAL A 93 -16.44 9.94 -2.98
C VAL A 93 -15.97 9.71 -1.54
N VAL A 94 -16.14 8.50 -1.05
CA VAL A 94 -15.44 7.97 0.13
C VAL A 94 -14.07 7.49 -0.34
N VAL A 95 -12.98 7.96 0.28
CA VAL A 95 -11.62 7.54 -0.08
C VAL A 95 -11.07 6.63 0.99
N LEU A 96 -10.64 5.44 0.61
CA LEU A 96 -9.96 4.48 1.47
C LEU A 96 -8.55 4.25 0.97
N GLY A 97 -7.57 4.34 1.86
CA GLY A 97 -6.19 3.99 1.55
C GLY A 97 -5.57 3.04 2.57
N HIS A 98 -4.91 2.00 2.07
CA HIS A 98 -4.13 1.06 2.86
C HIS A 98 -2.66 1.44 2.84
N SER A 99 -2.02 1.54 4.02
CA SER A 99 -0.59 1.79 4.15
C SER A 99 -0.16 3.08 3.40
N SER A 100 0.77 3.02 2.45
CA SER A 100 1.15 4.15 1.59
C SER A 100 -0.03 4.74 0.81
N GLY A 101 -1.00 3.91 0.39
CA GLY A 101 -2.28 4.40 -0.16
C GLY A 101 -3.06 5.24 0.84
N GLY A 102 -2.87 5.02 2.15
CA GLY A 102 -3.45 5.86 3.22
C GLY A 102 -2.80 7.24 3.31
N LEU A 103 -1.50 7.36 3.00
CA LEU A 103 -0.84 8.66 2.87
C LEU A 103 -1.44 9.47 1.71
N ILE A 104 -1.64 8.81 0.56
CA ILE A 104 -2.27 9.40 -0.63
C ILE A 104 -3.74 9.78 -0.33
N ALA A 105 -4.50 8.91 0.34
CA ALA A 105 -5.88 9.17 0.72
C ALA A 105 -6.01 10.39 1.65
N ALA A 106 -5.09 10.55 2.61
CA ALA A 106 -5.05 11.71 3.48
C ALA A 106 -4.75 13.01 2.71
N TYR A 107 -3.82 12.94 1.74
CA TYR A 107 -3.55 14.08 0.85
C TYR A 107 -4.81 14.49 0.08
N ILE A 108 -5.51 13.54 -0.53
CA ILE A 108 -6.75 13.79 -1.25
C ILE A 108 -7.80 14.41 -0.34
N ALA A 109 -7.98 13.89 0.88
CA ALA A 109 -8.96 14.41 1.83
C ALA A 109 -8.64 15.84 2.32
N ALA A 110 -7.36 16.20 2.38
CA ALA A 110 -6.92 17.55 2.74
C ALA A 110 -7.05 18.56 1.59
N GLN A 111 -7.01 18.12 0.33
CA GLN A 111 -6.97 18.99 -0.85
C GLN A 111 -8.27 19.02 -1.65
N SER A 112 -9.11 17.98 -1.59
CA SER A 112 -10.31 17.88 -2.41
C SER A 112 -11.59 17.87 -1.57
N PRO A 113 -12.53 18.81 -1.80
CA PRO A 113 -13.83 18.82 -1.14
C PRO A 113 -14.74 17.66 -1.59
N LYS A 114 -14.40 16.96 -2.67
CA LYS A 114 -15.13 15.76 -3.11
C LYS A 114 -14.90 14.54 -2.22
N CYS A 115 -13.83 14.52 -1.42
CA CYS A 115 -13.65 13.52 -0.39
C CYS A 115 -14.59 13.78 0.79
N THR A 116 -15.71 13.07 0.87
CA THR A 116 -16.72 13.26 1.91
C THR A 116 -16.48 12.46 3.17
N LYS A 117 -15.75 11.36 3.06
CA LYS A 117 -15.29 10.53 4.18
C LYS A 117 -13.92 9.94 3.85
N LEU A 118 -13.07 9.86 4.85
CA LEU A 118 -11.75 9.25 4.76
C LEU A 118 -11.68 7.96 5.58
N ILE A 119 -11.13 6.90 5.00
CA ILE A 119 -10.85 5.65 5.69
C ILE A 119 -9.36 5.35 5.55
N LEU A 120 -8.68 5.26 6.68
CA LEU A 120 -7.25 5.02 6.78
C LEU A 120 -7.01 3.61 7.32
N GLU A 121 -6.56 2.71 6.47
CA GLU A 121 -6.16 1.37 6.88
C GLU A 121 -4.67 1.36 7.18
N ASP A 122 -4.33 1.54 8.44
CA ASP A 122 -3.00 1.42 9.05
C ASP A 122 -1.87 2.14 8.28
N PRO A 123 -2.01 3.44 7.93
CA PRO A 123 -0.96 4.18 7.21
C PRO A 123 0.25 4.51 8.09
N PRO A 124 1.47 4.59 7.50
CA PRO A 124 2.71 4.81 8.25
C PRO A 124 3.04 6.29 8.48
N PHE A 125 2.08 7.10 8.93
CA PHE A 125 2.33 8.51 9.26
C PHE A 125 3.46 8.66 10.27
N PHE A 126 4.34 9.62 10.05
CA PHE A 126 5.51 9.96 10.88
C PHE A 126 6.55 8.84 11.01
N SER A 127 6.16 7.56 10.99
CA SER A 127 7.11 6.44 11.11
C SER A 127 7.95 6.24 9.84
N SER A 128 7.37 6.48 8.66
CA SER A 128 8.06 6.36 7.37
C SER A 128 8.73 7.65 6.90
N TRP A 129 8.85 8.67 7.77
CA TRP A 129 9.34 10.00 7.45
C TRP A 129 10.62 10.36 8.19
N GLY A 130 11.53 11.02 7.49
CA GLY A 130 12.82 11.46 8.06
C GLY A 130 13.64 10.29 8.59
N GLU A 131 14.44 10.53 9.63
CA GLU A 131 15.32 9.50 10.22
C GLU A 131 14.55 8.35 10.89
N ARG A 132 13.29 8.57 11.28
CA ARG A 132 12.48 7.54 11.92
C ARG A 132 12.24 6.33 11.03
N ARG A 133 12.20 6.52 9.70
CA ARG A 133 12.03 5.44 8.72
C ARG A 133 13.06 4.32 8.88
N TYR A 134 14.31 4.65 9.28
CA TYR A 134 15.40 3.68 9.43
C TYR A 134 15.10 2.56 10.43
N ASN A 135 14.20 2.81 11.40
CA ASN A 135 13.81 1.86 12.42
C ASN A 135 12.43 1.23 12.15
N THR A 136 11.98 1.19 10.89
CA THR A 136 10.75 0.51 10.50
C THR A 136 11.03 -0.77 9.73
N TYR A 137 10.13 -1.75 9.87
CA TYR A 137 10.20 -2.99 9.11
C TYR A 137 10.21 -2.72 7.59
N ASN A 138 9.34 -1.82 7.11
CA ASN A 138 9.26 -1.48 5.69
C ASN A 138 10.59 -0.95 5.12
N TYR A 139 11.30 -0.11 5.88
CA TYR A 139 12.61 0.39 5.45
C TYR A 139 13.64 -0.73 5.34
N LYS A 140 13.73 -1.59 6.37
CA LYS A 140 14.67 -2.73 6.41
C LYS A 140 14.35 -3.79 5.38
N ASP A 141 13.07 -3.96 5.07
CA ASP A 141 12.58 -4.96 4.12
C ASP A 141 12.48 -4.37 2.70
N LEU A 142 11.31 -3.87 2.31
CA LEU A 142 11.03 -3.51 0.91
C LEU A 142 11.90 -2.37 0.39
N SER A 143 12.06 -1.27 1.16
CA SER A 143 12.79 -0.10 0.69
C SER A 143 14.28 -0.39 0.49
N SER A 144 14.94 -1.05 1.46
CA SER A 144 16.36 -1.42 1.34
C SER A 144 16.61 -2.46 0.25
N VAL A 145 15.67 -3.40 0.06
CA VAL A 145 15.79 -4.39 -1.02
C VAL A 145 15.64 -3.73 -2.40
N CYS A 146 14.73 -2.77 -2.54
CA CYS A 146 14.59 -1.97 -3.77
C CYS A 146 15.89 -1.21 -4.07
N HIS A 147 16.43 -0.50 -3.09
CA HIS A 147 17.69 0.25 -3.21
C HIS A 147 18.83 -0.66 -3.68
N ASN A 148 19.06 -1.77 -2.99
CA ASN A 148 20.11 -2.72 -3.33
C ASN A 148 19.89 -3.39 -4.69
N PHE A 149 18.64 -3.63 -5.09
CA PHE A 149 18.32 -4.14 -6.43
C PHE A 149 18.72 -3.16 -7.52
N LEU A 150 18.52 -1.87 -7.32
CA LEU A 150 18.86 -0.82 -8.29
C LEU A 150 20.37 -0.58 -8.41
N LEU A 151 21.15 -0.96 -7.39
CA LEU A 151 22.63 -0.80 -7.38
C LEU A 151 23.37 -1.97 -8.05
N GLN A 152 22.66 -3.05 -8.44
CA GLN A 152 23.30 -4.23 -9.01
C GLN A 152 22.74 -4.54 -10.40
N ASP A 153 23.53 -5.28 -11.23
CA ASP A 153 23.21 -5.61 -12.61
C ASP A 153 23.07 -7.11 -12.89
N THR A 154 23.31 -7.96 -11.89
CA THR A 154 23.40 -9.42 -12.05
C THR A 154 22.02 -10.07 -12.08
N GLU A 155 21.08 -9.63 -11.24
CA GLU A 155 19.73 -10.15 -11.18
C GLU A 155 18.73 -9.15 -11.79
N LYS A 156 17.88 -9.61 -12.68
CA LYS A 156 16.86 -8.78 -13.36
C LYS A 156 15.44 -9.07 -12.90
N ASP A 157 15.21 -10.21 -12.24
CA ASP A 157 13.89 -10.57 -11.68
C ASP A 157 13.76 -10.02 -10.26
N PHE A 158 13.09 -8.87 -10.11
CA PHE A 158 12.88 -8.24 -8.82
C PHE A 158 12.10 -9.13 -7.83
N VAL A 159 11.13 -9.92 -8.31
CA VAL A 159 10.34 -10.82 -7.44
C VAL A 159 11.23 -11.88 -6.78
N TYR A 160 12.14 -12.47 -7.56
CA TYR A 160 13.14 -13.41 -7.04
C TYR A 160 14.14 -12.71 -6.12
N TYR A 161 14.67 -11.58 -6.57
CA TYR A 161 15.64 -10.80 -5.77
C TYR A 161 15.07 -10.41 -4.42
N TYR A 162 13.82 -9.89 -4.38
CA TYR A 162 13.13 -9.56 -3.15
C TYR A 162 12.94 -10.79 -2.27
N PHE A 163 12.45 -11.91 -2.82
CA PHE A 163 12.29 -13.15 -2.03
C PHE A 163 13.58 -13.57 -1.36
N LYS A 164 14.71 -13.53 -2.06
CA LYS A 164 16.02 -13.91 -1.54
C LYS A 164 16.53 -12.95 -0.46
N ASN A 165 16.23 -11.65 -0.56
CA ASN A 165 16.85 -10.61 0.24
C ASN A 165 15.89 -9.94 1.25
N GLN A 166 14.63 -10.39 1.37
CA GLN A 166 13.66 -9.84 2.30
C GLN A 166 14.12 -9.96 3.76
N TYR A 167 13.76 -8.97 4.57
CA TYR A 167 14.18 -8.91 5.98
C TYR A 167 13.64 -10.05 6.84
N CYS A 168 12.53 -10.68 6.45
CA CYS A 168 11.89 -11.76 7.19
C CYS A 168 12.82 -12.95 7.48
N TRP A 169 13.90 -13.13 6.70
CA TRP A 169 14.91 -14.15 6.98
C TRP A 169 15.56 -13.96 8.35
N ASN A 170 15.62 -12.74 8.88
CA ASN A 170 16.17 -12.47 10.21
C ASN A 170 15.31 -13.00 11.36
N PHE A 171 14.10 -13.49 11.09
CA PHE A 171 13.26 -14.18 12.10
C PHE A 171 13.54 -15.68 12.20
N PHE A 172 14.39 -16.21 11.34
CA PHE A 172 14.86 -17.61 11.42
C PHE A 172 16.05 -17.71 12.38
N PRO A 173 16.21 -18.87 13.06
CA PRO A 173 17.39 -19.12 13.92
C PRO A 173 18.70 -18.97 13.13
N ASP A 174 19.70 -18.33 13.74
CA ASP A 174 20.97 -17.99 13.07
C ASP A 174 21.65 -19.21 12.45
N GLU A 175 21.64 -20.36 13.14
CA GLU A 175 22.30 -21.60 12.71
C GLU A 175 21.69 -22.19 11.42
N SER A 176 20.40 -21.93 11.14
CA SER A 176 19.69 -22.50 9.99
C SER A 176 19.34 -21.47 8.92
N ARG A 177 19.39 -20.18 9.26
CA ARG A 177 18.93 -19.08 8.40
C ARG A 177 19.46 -19.15 6.98
N GLU A 178 20.77 -19.23 6.83
CA GLU A 178 21.41 -19.20 5.52
C GLU A 178 21.05 -20.43 4.68
N MET A 179 21.12 -21.61 5.29
CA MET A 179 20.77 -22.87 4.61
C MET A 179 19.30 -22.87 4.14
N VAL A 180 18.38 -22.42 4.99
CA VAL A 180 16.93 -22.35 4.65
C VAL A 180 16.70 -21.33 3.54
N ARG A 181 17.30 -20.14 3.67
CA ARG A 181 17.22 -19.06 2.68
C ARG A 181 17.68 -19.53 1.30
N GLU A 182 18.89 -20.09 1.20
CA GLU A 182 19.46 -20.56 -0.07
C GLU A 182 18.61 -21.68 -0.70
N LYS A 183 18.17 -22.66 0.11
CA LYS A 183 17.32 -23.75 -0.36
C LYS A 183 15.99 -23.26 -0.93
N LEU A 184 15.28 -22.37 -0.21
CA LEU A 184 13.98 -21.87 -0.64
C LEU A 184 14.13 -20.87 -1.79
N SER A 185 15.18 -20.06 -1.80
CA SER A 185 15.50 -19.18 -2.93
C SER A 185 15.82 -19.99 -4.20
N GLY A 186 16.47 -21.15 -4.08
CA GLY A 186 16.67 -22.06 -5.20
C GLY A 186 15.35 -22.58 -5.81
N PHE A 187 14.32 -22.85 -4.98
CA PHE A 187 12.98 -23.19 -5.49
C PHE A 187 12.30 -21.99 -6.15
N ALA A 188 12.43 -20.80 -5.56
CA ALA A 188 11.89 -19.56 -6.13
C ALA A 188 12.51 -19.28 -7.51
N LEU A 189 13.84 -19.37 -7.63
CA LEU A 189 14.54 -19.18 -8.91
C LEU A 189 14.06 -20.15 -9.98
N LYS A 190 14.03 -21.45 -9.66
CA LYS A 190 13.55 -22.49 -10.61
C LYS A 190 12.12 -22.23 -11.06
N TYR A 191 11.26 -21.75 -10.16
CA TYR A 191 9.89 -21.42 -10.50
C TYR A 191 9.82 -20.20 -11.41
N ARG A 192 10.50 -19.10 -11.05
CA ARG A 192 10.53 -17.85 -11.81
C ARG A 192 11.12 -18.04 -13.20
N THR A 193 12.21 -18.78 -13.34
CA THR A 193 12.81 -19.11 -14.66
C THR A 193 11.81 -19.79 -15.60
N LYS A 194 10.94 -20.66 -15.07
CA LYS A 194 9.93 -21.37 -15.87
C LYS A 194 8.64 -20.55 -16.07
N HIS A 195 8.36 -19.61 -15.20
CA HIS A 195 7.10 -18.87 -15.11
C HIS A 195 7.32 -17.38 -14.78
N PRO A 196 8.05 -16.63 -15.63
CA PRO A 196 8.42 -15.24 -15.35
C PRO A 196 7.20 -14.32 -15.16
N ASP A 197 6.07 -14.62 -15.82
CA ASP A 197 4.85 -13.81 -15.79
C ASP A 197 3.81 -14.30 -14.77
N LYS A 198 4.16 -15.28 -13.91
CA LYS A 198 3.22 -15.82 -12.92
C LYS A 198 3.59 -15.38 -11.51
N ASN A 199 2.57 -15.27 -10.67
CA ASN A 199 2.77 -15.05 -9.23
C ASN A 199 3.69 -16.12 -8.64
N LEU A 200 4.59 -15.70 -7.76
CA LEU A 200 5.59 -16.57 -7.15
C LEU A 200 4.93 -17.73 -6.39
N LYS A 201 5.47 -18.93 -6.59
CA LYS A 201 5.13 -20.13 -5.81
C LYS A 201 6.41 -20.77 -5.31
N VAL A 202 6.48 -20.98 -4.01
CA VAL A 202 7.63 -21.63 -3.36
C VAL A 202 7.12 -22.83 -2.57
N LEU A 203 7.68 -23.99 -2.84
CA LEU A 203 7.33 -25.22 -2.14
C LEU A 203 7.71 -25.10 -0.65
N PHE A 204 6.81 -25.52 0.23
CA PHE A 204 6.94 -25.43 1.70
C PHE A 204 6.88 -24.01 2.29
N TRP A 205 6.72 -22.96 1.49
CA TRP A 205 6.48 -21.60 2.00
C TRP A 205 4.99 -21.35 2.19
N PRO A 206 4.53 -20.81 3.33
CA PRO A 206 3.11 -20.60 3.57
C PRO A 206 2.49 -19.64 2.55
N LYS A 207 1.39 -20.04 1.92
CA LYS A 207 0.74 -19.24 0.86
C LYS A 207 0.39 -17.83 1.28
N LYS A 208 -0.05 -17.63 2.54
CA LYS A 208 -0.39 -16.29 3.06
C LYS A 208 0.75 -15.29 2.98
N PHE A 209 2.00 -15.74 3.10
CA PHE A 209 3.17 -14.87 2.97
C PHE A 209 3.53 -14.58 1.51
N LEU A 210 3.05 -15.39 0.56
CA LEU A 210 3.23 -15.14 -0.87
C LEU A 210 2.15 -14.22 -1.45
N GLU A 211 1.06 -13.97 -0.74
CA GLU A 211 0.01 -13.04 -1.21
C GLU A 211 0.57 -11.63 -1.42
N GLY A 212 1.48 -11.17 -0.55
CA GLY A 212 2.18 -9.89 -0.70
C GLY A 212 3.08 -9.79 -1.95
N PHE A 213 3.53 -10.92 -2.50
CA PHE A 213 4.35 -10.97 -3.71
C PHE A 213 3.56 -10.80 -5.01
N ASN A 214 2.23 -10.93 -4.96
CA ASN A 214 1.40 -10.85 -6.16
C ASN A 214 1.46 -9.47 -6.82
N GLY A 215 1.65 -8.41 -6.05
CA GLY A 215 1.85 -7.04 -6.54
C GLY A 215 3.23 -6.81 -7.14
N LEU A 216 4.26 -7.45 -6.60
CA LEU A 216 5.66 -7.23 -6.98
C LEU A 216 5.98 -7.60 -8.43
N GLN A 217 5.15 -8.45 -9.06
CA GLN A 217 5.28 -8.80 -10.48
C GLN A 217 5.18 -7.55 -11.40
N TYR A 218 4.42 -6.54 -10.95
CA TYR A 218 4.13 -5.32 -11.71
C TYR A 218 4.54 -4.07 -10.93
N TYR A 219 5.52 -4.22 -10.05
CA TYR A 219 6.03 -3.16 -9.20
C TYR A 219 7.36 -2.64 -9.73
N ASP A 220 7.49 -1.33 -9.79
CA ASP A 220 8.75 -0.68 -10.12
C ASP A 220 9.59 -0.46 -8.84
N PRO A 221 10.75 -1.10 -8.71
CA PRO A 221 11.63 -0.91 -7.54
C PRO A 221 12.06 0.56 -7.31
N ARG A 222 12.04 1.40 -8.37
CA ARG A 222 12.31 2.84 -8.26
C ARG A 222 11.27 3.57 -7.41
N PHE A 223 10.05 3.03 -7.31
CA PHE A 223 9.07 3.53 -6.34
C PHE A 223 9.51 3.23 -4.89
N GLY A 224 10.06 2.04 -4.63
CA GLY A 224 10.62 1.68 -3.32
C GLY A 224 11.82 2.54 -2.91
N GLU A 225 12.61 2.98 -3.88
CA GLU A 225 13.72 3.93 -3.69
C GLU A 225 13.23 5.24 -3.08
N THR A 226 12.02 5.71 -3.43
CA THR A 226 11.50 6.97 -2.87
C THR A 226 11.20 6.90 -1.38
N PHE A 227 10.90 5.71 -0.85
CA PHE A 227 10.80 5.47 0.60
C PHE A 227 12.17 5.25 1.26
N TYR A 228 13.13 4.74 0.52
CA TYR A 228 14.51 4.59 1.01
C TYR A 228 15.18 5.95 1.22
N ASN A 229 15.09 6.84 0.24
CA ASN A 229 15.72 8.18 0.27
C ASN A 229 14.80 9.30 0.80
N ASP A 230 13.54 8.96 1.18
CA ASP A 230 12.48 9.86 1.70
C ASP A 230 11.85 10.82 0.66
N SER A 231 12.19 10.73 -0.61
CA SER A 231 11.66 11.63 -1.65
C SER A 231 10.17 11.44 -1.92
N PHE A 232 9.56 10.33 -1.47
CA PHE A 232 8.11 10.16 -1.54
C PHE A 232 7.36 11.26 -0.76
N ASN A 233 7.94 11.71 0.35
CA ASN A 233 7.36 12.69 1.26
C ASN A 233 7.82 14.13 0.97
N ASP A 234 8.59 14.35 -0.08
CA ASP A 234 9.11 15.68 -0.42
C ASP A 234 7.98 16.72 -0.47
N SER A 235 8.23 17.88 0.12
CA SER A 235 7.30 19.01 0.19
C SER A 235 6.01 18.78 1.01
N VAL A 236 5.96 17.74 1.83
CA VAL A 236 4.80 17.44 2.69
C VAL A 236 5.17 17.52 4.17
N ASP A 237 4.51 18.40 4.91
CA ASP A 237 4.46 18.36 6.37
C ASP A 237 3.16 17.66 6.80
N TYR A 238 3.28 16.50 7.43
CA TYR A 238 2.12 15.73 7.88
C TYR A 238 1.31 16.44 8.98
N ASN A 239 1.91 17.34 9.78
CA ASN A 239 1.15 18.10 10.77
C ASN A 239 0.20 19.10 10.06
N ASP A 240 0.71 19.81 9.08
CA ASP A 240 -0.08 20.73 8.27
C ASP A 240 -1.13 19.97 7.44
N LEU A 241 -0.72 18.89 6.76
CA LEU A 241 -1.60 18.08 5.92
C LEU A 241 -2.79 17.52 6.69
N LEU A 242 -2.52 16.83 7.82
CA LEU A 242 -3.57 16.16 8.60
C LEU A 242 -4.53 17.15 9.26
N SER A 243 -4.06 18.35 9.68
CA SER A 243 -4.90 19.39 10.27
C SER A 243 -5.91 20.00 9.29
N LYS A 244 -5.66 19.88 7.98
CA LYS A 244 -6.57 20.32 6.92
C LYS A 244 -7.71 19.35 6.63
N ILE A 245 -7.66 18.11 7.14
CA ILE A 245 -8.71 17.12 6.92
C ILE A 245 -9.94 17.49 7.76
N LYS A 246 -11.07 17.78 7.09
CA LYS A 246 -12.33 18.20 7.74
C LYS A 246 -13.43 17.15 7.65
N CYS A 247 -13.32 16.19 6.74
CA CYS A 247 -14.29 15.13 6.59
C CYS A 247 -14.23 14.12 7.75
N ASN A 248 -15.33 13.39 7.97
CA ASN A 248 -15.37 12.29 8.91
C ASN A 248 -14.31 11.24 8.52
N THR A 249 -13.47 10.88 9.47
CA THR A 249 -12.35 9.95 9.26
C THR A 249 -12.48 8.72 10.14
N LEU A 250 -12.35 7.53 9.55
CA LEU A 250 -12.18 6.27 10.26
C LEU A 250 -10.73 5.81 10.13
N PHE A 251 -10.02 5.71 11.24
CA PHE A 251 -8.71 5.10 11.31
C PHE A 251 -8.82 3.66 11.77
N MET A 252 -8.46 2.72 10.91
CA MET A 252 -8.37 1.29 11.20
C MET A 252 -6.94 0.95 11.60
N LYS A 253 -6.72 0.60 12.87
CA LYS A 253 -5.41 0.33 13.44
C LYS A 253 -5.18 -1.16 13.60
N ALA A 254 -4.16 -1.68 12.92
CA ALA A 254 -3.66 -3.04 13.09
C ALA A 254 -2.71 -3.15 14.30
N ASN A 255 -2.35 -4.39 14.67
CA ASN A 255 -1.36 -4.62 15.71
C ASN A 255 0.02 -4.07 15.30
N THR A 256 0.72 -3.55 16.28
CA THR A 256 2.10 -3.08 16.13
C THR A 256 2.92 -3.62 17.28
N THR A 257 4.12 -4.11 16.99
CA THR A 257 5.09 -4.52 18.00
C THR A 257 6.40 -3.78 17.77
N ILE A 258 7.14 -3.57 18.84
CA ILE A 258 8.51 -3.05 18.78
C ILE A 258 9.43 -4.20 19.16
N GLY A 259 10.30 -4.60 18.23
CA GLY A 259 11.28 -5.65 18.45
C GLY A 259 12.33 -5.24 19.49
N GLU A 260 13.09 -6.20 20.01
CA GLU A 260 14.15 -5.97 21.02
C GLU A 260 15.20 -4.95 20.58
N ASN A 261 15.43 -4.83 19.28
CA ASN A 261 16.34 -3.86 18.66
C ASN A 261 15.69 -2.49 18.37
N GLY A 262 14.48 -2.22 18.88
CA GLY A 262 13.73 -0.99 18.62
C GLY A 262 13.05 -0.93 17.24
N LEU A 263 13.07 -2.02 16.46
CA LEU A 263 12.44 -2.08 15.14
C LEU A 263 10.92 -2.04 15.26
N LEU A 264 10.29 -1.07 14.63
CA LEU A 264 8.84 -0.96 14.52
C LEU A 264 8.33 -2.01 13.52
N GLN A 265 7.66 -3.04 14.03
CA GLN A 265 7.00 -4.09 13.25
C GLN A 265 5.50 -3.76 13.16
N GLY A 266 5.13 -3.01 12.13
CA GLY A 266 3.83 -2.43 11.90
C GLY A 266 3.98 -1.12 11.15
N ALA A 267 2.87 -0.42 10.85
CA ALA A 267 2.93 0.82 10.09
C ALA A 267 3.27 2.03 10.98
N LEU A 268 2.63 2.15 12.14
CA LEU A 268 2.89 3.25 13.08
C LEU A 268 2.71 2.79 14.52
N SER A 269 3.40 3.50 15.42
CA SER A 269 3.27 3.29 16.87
C SER A 269 1.94 3.82 17.41
N ASP A 270 1.59 3.46 18.66
CA ASP A 270 0.43 4.05 19.32
C ASP A 270 0.64 5.54 19.65
N GLU A 271 1.87 5.97 19.87
CA GLU A 271 2.21 7.38 20.02
C GLU A 271 1.94 8.16 18.74
N ASP A 272 2.36 7.65 17.58
CA ASP A 272 2.06 8.25 16.27
C ASP A 272 0.56 8.28 16.00
N LEU A 273 -0.18 7.22 16.37
CA LEU A 273 -1.63 7.20 16.25
C LEU A 273 -2.29 8.31 17.07
N GLN A 274 -1.84 8.53 18.33
CA GLN A 274 -2.35 9.63 19.15
C GLN A 274 -2.04 11.00 18.54
N ARG A 275 -0.85 11.16 17.94
CA ARG A 275 -0.49 12.37 17.22
C ARG A 275 -1.41 12.59 16.02
N VAL A 276 -1.67 11.57 15.18
CA VAL A 276 -2.64 11.66 14.08
C VAL A 276 -4.02 12.04 14.58
N HIS A 277 -4.47 11.40 15.68
CA HIS A 277 -5.78 11.67 16.29
C HIS A 277 -5.93 13.12 16.80
N SER A 278 -4.85 13.71 17.29
CA SER A 278 -4.85 15.10 17.74
C SER A 278 -4.90 16.12 16.59
N LEU A 279 -4.53 15.71 15.37
CA LEU A 279 -4.49 16.58 14.19
C LEU A 279 -5.77 16.51 13.36
N ILE A 280 -6.44 15.37 13.31
CA ILE A 280 -7.69 15.19 12.54
C ILE A 280 -8.89 15.33 13.48
N GLU A 281 -9.61 16.45 13.38
CA GLU A 281 -10.69 16.83 14.29
C GLU A 281 -11.82 15.78 14.38
N ASN A 282 -12.25 15.21 13.26
CA ASN A 282 -13.39 14.29 13.16
C ASN A 282 -12.92 12.84 12.92
N MET A 283 -11.98 12.35 13.72
CA MET A 283 -11.43 11.00 13.56
C MET A 283 -11.93 10.04 14.64
N LYS A 284 -12.38 8.86 14.19
CA LYS A 284 -12.65 7.68 15.04
C LYS A 284 -11.59 6.63 14.81
N ILE A 285 -11.16 5.97 15.88
CA ILE A 285 -10.19 4.87 15.83
C ILE A 285 -10.92 3.55 16.07
N GLN A 286 -10.71 2.59 15.16
CA GLN A 286 -11.11 1.20 15.37
C GLN A 286 -9.88 0.30 15.31
N ARG A 287 -9.66 -0.48 16.38
CA ARG A 287 -8.53 -1.42 16.47
C ARG A 287 -8.94 -2.81 15.99
N PHE A 288 -8.02 -3.48 15.30
CA PHE A 288 -8.17 -4.83 14.79
C PHE A 288 -7.03 -5.70 15.29
N ASP A 289 -7.37 -6.83 15.88
CA ASP A 289 -6.39 -7.83 16.32
C ASP A 289 -5.93 -8.68 15.13
N CYS A 290 -5.06 -8.11 14.33
CA CYS A 290 -4.47 -8.73 13.14
C CYS A 290 -3.20 -7.98 12.71
N GLY A 291 -2.52 -8.51 11.68
CA GLY A 291 -1.41 -7.83 11.00
C GLY A 291 -1.87 -6.65 10.14
N HIS A 292 -0.92 -6.05 9.47
CA HIS A 292 -1.03 -4.81 8.69
C HIS A 292 -2.13 -4.82 7.59
N GLY A 293 -2.45 -5.98 7.03
CA GLY A 293 -3.49 -6.12 5.99
C GLY A 293 -4.86 -6.48 6.59
N ILE A 294 -5.57 -5.52 7.19
CA ILE A 294 -6.87 -5.75 7.86
C ILE A 294 -7.91 -6.29 6.86
N HIS A 295 -7.97 -5.73 5.65
CA HIS A 295 -8.88 -6.18 4.57
C HIS A 295 -8.64 -7.62 4.14
N THR A 296 -7.44 -8.18 4.35
CA THR A 296 -7.13 -9.57 4.01
C THR A 296 -7.37 -10.53 5.18
N GLU A 297 -7.00 -10.14 6.39
CA GLU A 297 -7.06 -11.00 7.59
C GLU A 297 -8.39 -10.94 8.31
N LYS A 298 -9.06 -9.79 8.30
CA LYS A 298 -10.35 -9.52 8.97
C LYS A 298 -11.42 -9.02 8.00
N ALA A 299 -11.45 -9.57 6.79
CA ALA A 299 -12.27 -9.12 5.67
C ALA A 299 -13.75 -8.84 6.01
N LYS A 300 -14.37 -9.63 6.89
CA LYS A 300 -15.76 -9.41 7.33
C LYS A 300 -15.88 -8.15 8.17
N GLN A 301 -15.06 -8.03 9.22
CA GLN A 301 -15.07 -6.89 10.13
C GLN A 301 -14.68 -5.59 9.42
N PHE A 302 -13.73 -5.67 8.47
CA PHE A 302 -13.33 -4.56 7.62
C PHE A 302 -14.52 -4.01 6.80
N VAL A 303 -15.26 -4.87 6.13
CA VAL A 303 -16.45 -4.45 5.36
C VAL A 303 -17.54 -3.88 6.26
N GLU A 304 -17.81 -4.52 7.42
CA GLU A 304 -18.80 -4.04 8.40
C GLU A 304 -18.44 -2.63 8.90
N ALA A 305 -17.16 -2.37 9.19
CA ALA A 305 -16.69 -1.06 9.62
C ALA A 305 -16.90 0.02 8.55
N ILE A 306 -16.65 -0.28 7.28
CA ILE A 306 -16.84 0.66 6.15
C ILE A 306 -18.31 0.96 5.90
N VAL A 307 -19.17 -0.03 6.01
CA VAL A 307 -20.61 0.13 5.72
C VAL A 307 -21.34 0.85 6.85
N SER A 308 -20.78 0.84 8.07
CA SER A 308 -21.40 1.46 9.25
C SER A 308 -21.11 2.97 9.43
N ILE A 309 -20.27 3.57 8.58
CA ILE A 309 -19.89 5.00 8.66
C ILE A 309 -20.71 5.95 7.76
#